data_ec8adea22b4136b084f9c7dcc093f664
#
_entry.id   ec8adea22b4136b084f9c7dcc093f664
#
_cell.length_a   1.000
_cell.length_b   1.000
_cell.length_c   1.000
_cell.angle_alpha   90.00
_cell.angle_beta   90.00
_cell.angle_gamma   90.00
#
_symmetry.space_group_name_H-M   'P 1'
#
loop_
_entity.id
_entity.type
_entity.pdbx_description
1 polymer ?
#
loop_
_entity_poly.entity_id
_entity_poly.type
_entity_poly.pdbx_seq_one_letter_code
_entity_poly.pdbx_strand_id
1 'polypeptide(L)'
;MVSLKDIAKECQVSVATVSKALNDQPDISPATRERVRAAAHRMGYMPNAAARSLKTNRTYNLGVLFVDERQSGLTHEYFSAVLDSFKVEAEKHGYDITFINHNISGKSMSYLEHCRYRNVDGVVIACVNFYEPQVVELVNSEVPVVTIDHVFNNRMAILSDNVFGLKALVRQAWACGHRRIAFIHGEKTAVTENRVAGFYQACEELGLKIPEAYVREGIYHDADRCAAETKALLELPQPPTCIIFPDDFSALGGYNAISEAGLSIPEDVSVMGYDGIYLSRVVRPELVTYQQDTTMLGRTAADKLIQMVEHPRITLAEQVLVTGKLL
;
A
#
# COMPACT_ATOMS: atom_id res chain seq x y z
N MET A 1 15.32 35.82 -6.17
CA MET A 1 14.31 34.93 -6.80
C MET A 1 13.41 35.81 -7.65
N VAL A 2 13.22 35.48 -8.93
CA VAL A 2 12.36 36.24 -9.83
C VAL A 2 10.91 36.17 -9.36
N SER A 3 10.22 37.31 -9.40
CA SER A 3 8.83 37.46 -8.94
C SER A 3 7.87 37.74 -10.11
N LEU A 4 6.55 37.57 -9.88
CA LEU A 4 5.54 37.98 -10.86
C LEU A 4 5.64 39.47 -11.24
N LYS A 5 6.14 40.33 -10.33
CA LYS A 5 6.36 41.77 -10.61
C LYS A 5 7.47 41.97 -11.62
N ASP A 6 8.52 41.18 -11.57
CA ASP A 6 9.65 41.28 -12.50
C ASP A 6 9.22 40.91 -13.92
N ILE A 7 8.43 39.79 -14.05
CA ILE A 7 7.86 39.39 -15.34
C ILE A 7 6.87 40.44 -15.87
N ALA A 8 6.04 41.02 -15.00
CA ALA A 8 5.10 42.07 -15.37
C ALA A 8 5.81 43.28 -15.96
N LYS A 9 6.94 43.68 -15.37
CA LYS A 9 7.79 44.75 -15.86
C LYS A 9 8.41 44.42 -17.21
N GLU A 10 8.99 43.23 -17.36
CA GLU A 10 9.59 42.75 -18.60
C GLU A 10 8.57 42.69 -19.76
N CYS A 11 7.37 42.17 -19.48
CA CYS A 11 6.31 42.04 -20.48
C CYS A 11 5.44 43.28 -20.65
N GLN A 12 5.66 44.35 -19.89
CA GLN A 12 4.86 45.57 -19.89
C GLN A 12 3.34 45.31 -19.70
N VAL A 13 3.01 44.42 -18.79
CA VAL A 13 1.62 44.05 -18.42
C VAL A 13 1.42 44.15 -16.92
N SER A 14 0.16 44.05 -16.46
CA SER A 14 -0.10 44.00 -15.02
C SER A 14 0.33 42.67 -14.40
N VAL A 15 0.62 42.68 -13.09
CA VAL A 15 0.88 41.44 -12.33
C VAL A 15 -0.31 40.48 -12.41
N ALA A 16 -1.53 40.99 -12.44
CA ALA A 16 -2.73 40.21 -12.62
C ALA A 16 -2.76 39.51 -14.00
N THR A 17 -2.35 40.20 -15.06
CA THR A 17 -2.23 39.66 -16.42
C THR A 17 -1.19 38.55 -16.46
N VAL A 18 -0.02 38.71 -15.82
CA VAL A 18 1.01 37.67 -15.71
C VAL A 18 0.45 36.46 -14.98
N SER A 19 -0.17 36.67 -13.83
CA SER A 19 -0.77 35.54 -13.06
C SER A 19 -1.82 34.78 -13.86
N LYS A 20 -2.70 35.48 -14.60
CA LYS A 20 -3.72 34.86 -15.45
C LYS A 20 -3.11 34.11 -16.63
N ALA A 21 -2.08 34.70 -17.28
CA ALA A 21 -1.39 34.08 -18.41
C ALA A 21 -0.65 32.76 -18.01
N LEU A 22 0.00 32.74 -16.84
CA LEU A 22 0.68 31.56 -16.31
C LEU A 22 -0.28 30.48 -15.82
N ASN A 23 -1.53 30.83 -15.49
CA ASN A 23 -2.57 29.88 -15.05
C ASN A 23 -3.62 29.58 -16.15
N ASP A 24 -3.30 29.84 -17.41
CA ASP A 24 -4.15 29.49 -18.57
C ASP A 24 -5.57 30.07 -18.56
N GLN A 25 -5.78 31.20 -17.90
CA GLN A 25 -7.10 31.82 -17.85
C GLN A 25 -7.58 32.21 -19.26
N PRO A 26 -8.85 31.91 -19.61
CA PRO A 26 -9.35 32.08 -20.97
C PRO A 26 -9.44 33.53 -21.43
N ASP A 27 -9.44 34.47 -20.51
CA ASP A 27 -9.53 35.92 -20.77
C ASP A 27 -8.19 36.57 -21.19
N ILE A 28 -7.13 35.78 -21.35
CA ILE A 28 -5.82 36.23 -21.84
C ILE A 28 -5.60 35.76 -23.29
N SER A 29 -5.25 36.68 -24.16
CA SER A 29 -4.95 36.38 -25.56
C SER A 29 -3.79 35.37 -25.70
N PRO A 30 -3.84 34.44 -26.70
CA PRO A 30 -2.76 33.48 -26.94
C PRO A 30 -1.38 34.14 -27.06
N ALA A 31 -1.29 35.29 -27.77
CA ALA A 31 -0.05 36.01 -27.97
C ALA A 31 0.52 36.59 -26.64
N THR A 32 -0.34 37.11 -25.75
CA THR A 32 0.10 37.60 -24.44
C THR A 32 0.54 36.43 -23.55
N ARG A 33 -0.17 35.31 -23.60
CA ARG A 33 0.17 34.09 -22.84
C ARG A 33 1.55 33.57 -23.22
N GLU A 34 1.81 33.44 -24.52
CA GLU A 34 3.09 32.97 -25.05
C GLU A 34 4.24 33.92 -24.65
N ARG A 35 4.07 35.23 -24.80
CA ARG A 35 5.06 36.24 -24.41
C ARG A 35 5.40 36.15 -22.93
N VAL A 36 4.38 36.01 -22.05
CA VAL A 36 4.59 35.93 -20.60
C VAL A 36 5.29 34.61 -20.23
N ARG A 37 4.93 33.51 -20.85
CA ARG A 37 5.57 32.19 -20.60
C ARG A 37 7.04 32.20 -21.04
N ALA A 38 7.32 32.76 -22.23
CA ALA A 38 8.68 32.88 -22.73
C ALA A 38 9.53 33.77 -21.81
N ALA A 39 8.99 34.88 -21.31
CA ALA A 39 9.69 35.74 -20.37
C ALA A 39 9.94 35.03 -19.03
N ALA A 40 8.92 34.37 -18.48
CA ALA A 40 9.06 33.58 -17.24
C ALA A 40 10.16 32.51 -17.35
N HIS A 41 10.18 31.76 -18.46
CA HIS A 41 11.20 30.76 -18.73
C HIS A 41 12.61 31.37 -18.84
N ARG A 42 12.79 32.44 -19.63
CA ARG A 42 14.10 33.12 -19.78
C ARG A 42 14.63 33.64 -18.47
N MET A 43 13.73 34.16 -17.61
CA MET A 43 14.10 34.74 -16.32
C MET A 43 14.29 33.68 -15.22
N GLY A 44 14.03 32.41 -15.49
CA GLY A 44 14.12 31.33 -14.49
C GLY A 44 13.05 31.49 -13.39
N TYR A 45 11.87 32.01 -13.73
CA TYR A 45 10.77 32.07 -12.77
C TYR A 45 10.21 30.72 -12.46
N MET A 46 10.17 30.40 -11.17
CA MET A 46 9.49 29.19 -10.65
C MET A 46 8.26 29.63 -9.86
N PRO A 47 7.07 29.11 -10.18
CA PRO A 47 5.87 29.38 -9.38
C PRO A 47 6.10 29.02 -7.91
N ASN A 48 5.72 29.89 -7.00
CA ASN A 48 5.78 29.61 -5.57
C ASN A 48 4.54 28.78 -5.18
N ALA A 49 4.76 27.51 -4.81
CA ALA A 49 3.70 26.58 -4.40
C ALA A 49 2.88 27.13 -3.22
N ALA A 50 3.53 27.77 -2.23
CA ALA A 50 2.83 28.38 -1.09
C ALA A 50 1.91 29.54 -1.51
N ALA A 51 2.33 30.37 -2.47
CA ALA A 51 1.48 31.45 -3.01
C ALA A 51 0.32 30.91 -3.84
N ARG A 52 0.51 29.76 -4.52
CA ARG A 52 -0.54 29.05 -5.26
C ARG A 52 -1.57 28.43 -4.30
N SER A 53 -1.12 27.79 -3.23
CA SER A 53 -1.99 27.16 -2.25
C SER A 53 -2.93 28.14 -1.53
N LEU A 54 -2.43 29.35 -1.22
CA LEU A 54 -3.26 30.44 -0.65
C LEU A 54 -4.41 30.86 -1.57
N LYS A 55 -4.25 30.74 -2.89
CA LYS A 55 -5.27 31.12 -3.87
C LYS A 55 -6.26 30.01 -4.18
N THR A 56 -5.78 28.77 -4.22
CA THR A 56 -6.56 27.58 -4.62
C THR A 56 -7.14 26.83 -3.43
N ASN A 57 -6.69 27.13 -2.22
CA ASN A 57 -6.93 26.36 -0.99
C ASN A 57 -6.51 24.89 -1.14
N ARG A 58 -5.50 24.62 -2.00
CA ARG A 58 -4.92 23.28 -2.23
C ARG A 58 -3.42 23.38 -2.34
N THR A 59 -2.73 22.43 -1.76
CA THR A 59 -1.27 22.36 -1.80
C THR A 59 -0.75 21.47 -2.93
N TYR A 60 -1.60 20.60 -3.46
CA TYR A 60 -1.23 19.51 -4.37
C TYR A 60 -0.17 18.59 -3.74
N ASN A 61 -0.34 18.30 -2.46
CA ASN A 61 0.55 17.46 -1.67
C ASN A 61 -0.28 16.44 -0.88
N LEU A 62 -0.03 15.16 -1.11
CA LEU A 62 -0.66 14.06 -0.39
C LEU A 62 0.28 13.53 0.68
N GLY A 63 -0.27 13.22 1.84
CA GLY A 63 0.44 12.54 2.92
C GLY A 63 0.50 11.03 2.70
N VAL A 64 1.60 10.42 3.09
CA VAL A 64 1.76 8.97 3.20
C VAL A 64 2.12 8.66 4.64
N LEU A 65 1.21 8.03 5.37
CA LEU A 65 1.48 7.48 6.69
C LEU A 65 1.79 5.99 6.52
N PHE A 66 3.06 5.67 6.74
CA PHE A 66 3.60 4.33 6.65
C PHE A 66 4.57 4.11 7.82
N VAL A 67 4.23 3.15 8.69
CA VAL A 67 5.05 2.80 9.86
C VAL A 67 5.11 1.30 9.97
N ASP A 68 6.20 0.73 9.49
CA ASP A 68 6.46 -0.70 9.63
C ASP A 68 7.05 -1.00 11.01
N GLU A 69 6.27 -1.66 11.85
CA GLU A 69 6.68 -2.05 13.21
C GLU A 69 7.90 -3.02 13.21
N ARG A 70 8.12 -3.73 12.11
CA ARG A 70 9.27 -4.61 11.90
C ARG A 70 10.55 -3.89 11.49
N GLN A 71 10.47 -2.57 11.30
CA GLN A 71 11.60 -1.72 10.89
C GLN A 71 12.22 -2.10 9.54
N SER A 72 11.54 -2.84 8.68
CA SER A 72 11.96 -3.04 7.29
C SER A 72 11.75 -1.77 6.46
N GLY A 73 10.86 -0.89 6.91
CA GLY A 73 10.61 0.40 6.27
C GLY A 73 10.28 0.24 4.78
N LEU A 74 10.84 1.11 3.95
CA LEU A 74 10.64 1.07 2.50
C LEU A 74 11.35 -0.08 1.79
N THR A 75 12.05 -0.97 2.50
CA THR A 75 12.60 -2.20 1.92
C THR A 75 11.59 -3.36 1.94
N HIS A 76 10.43 -3.18 2.56
CA HIS A 76 9.33 -4.12 2.49
C HIS A 76 8.76 -4.15 1.08
N GLU A 77 9.09 -5.17 0.28
CA GLU A 77 8.89 -5.21 -1.17
C GLU A 77 7.41 -5.01 -1.57
N TYR A 78 6.48 -5.68 -0.88
CA TYR A 78 5.04 -5.53 -1.15
C TYR A 78 4.57 -4.08 -0.95
N PHE A 79 4.84 -3.49 0.23
CA PHE A 79 4.40 -2.12 0.50
C PHE A 79 5.14 -1.09 -0.32
N SER A 80 6.43 -1.27 -0.60
CA SER A 80 7.18 -0.36 -1.48
C SER A 80 6.58 -0.34 -2.89
N ALA A 81 6.13 -1.49 -3.42
CA ALA A 81 5.47 -1.56 -4.72
C ALA A 81 4.09 -0.85 -4.71
N VAL A 82 3.31 -0.99 -3.64
CA VAL A 82 2.04 -0.26 -3.47
C VAL A 82 2.27 1.25 -3.41
N LEU A 83 3.25 1.69 -2.62
CA LEU A 83 3.57 3.12 -2.46
C LEU A 83 4.16 3.72 -3.73
N ASP A 84 4.98 2.97 -4.48
CA ASP A 84 5.48 3.41 -5.79
C ASP A 84 4.33 3.63 -6.78
N SER A 85 3.40 2.69 -6.84
CA SER A 85 2.21 2.81 -7.68
C SER A 85 1.33 4.00 -7.27
N PHE A 86 1.14 4.22 -5.97
CA PHE A 86 0.44 5.40 -5.44
C PHE A 86 1.14 6.69 -5.86
N LYS A 87 2.48 6.75 -5.71
CA LYS A 87 3.30 7.90 -6.10
C LYS A 87 3.18 8.20 -7.59
N VAL A 88 3.29 7.17 -8.43
CA VAL A 88 3.20 7.33 -9.89
C VAL A 88 1.84 7.88 -10.31
N GLU A 89 0.75 7.43 -9.70
CA GLU A 89 -0.58 7.93 -10.03
C GLU A 89 -0.81 9.34 -9.49
N ALA A 90 -0.37 9.64 -8.26
CA ALA A 90 -0.42 11.00 -7.71
C ALA A 90 0.32 12.02 -8.59
N GLU A 91 1.51 11.66 -9.08
CA GLU A 91 2.32 12.48 -10.00
C GLU A 91 1.59 12.80 -11.32
N LYS A 92 0.89 11.83 -11.92
CA LYS A 92 0.08 12.04 -13.14
C LYS A 92 -1.01 13.10 -12.94
N HIS A 93 -1.57 13.18 -11.73
CA HIS A 93 -2.57 14.18 -11.34
C HIS A 93 -1.94 15.48 -10.83
N GLY A 94 -0.62 15.60 -10.84
CA GLY A 94 0.12 16.80 -10.43
C GLY A 94 0.23 16.99 -8.92
N TYR A 95 0.15 15.88 -8.15
CA TYR A 95 0.35 15.86 -6.71
C TYR A 95 1.76 15.39 -6.36
N ASP A 96 2.38 16.07 -5.40
CA ASP A 96 3.55 15.61 -4.67
C ASP A 96 3.14 14.71 -3.50
N ILE A 97 4.10 13.98 -2.92
CA ILE A 97 3.87 13.19 -1.71
C ILE A 97 4.81 13.60 -0.57
N THR A 98 4.32 13.52 0.66
CA THR A 98 5.08 13.77 1.89
C THR A 98 4.85 12.64 2.87
N PHE A 99 5.93 12.00 3.36
CA PHE A 99 5.81 11.05 4.46
C PHE A 99 5.44 11.75 5.76
N ILE A 100 4.42 11.22 6.44
CA ILE A 100 3.94 11.73 7.72
C ILE A 100 4.72 11.05 8.85
N ASN A 101 5.32 11.85 9.72
CA ASN A 101 6.24 11.42 10.78
C ASN A 101 5.91 12.11 12.11
N HIS A 102 6.46 11.58 13.21
CA HIS A 102 6.28 12.15 14.56
C HIS A 102 7.24 13.29 14.91
N ASN A 103 8.41 13.35 14.27
CA ASN A 103 9.47 14.28 14.67
C ASN A 103 9.81 15.25 13.52
N ILE A 104 9.46 16.51 13.68
CA ILE A 104 9.71 17.56 12.70
C ILE A 104 10.46 18.72 13.35
N SER A 105 11.59 19.09 12.79
CA SER A 105 12.43 20.21 13.29
C SER A 105 12.76 20.09 14.80
N GLY A 106 12.99 18.87 15.28
CA GLY A 106 13.30 18.60 16.69
C GLY A 106 12.11 18.69 17.64
N LYS A 107 10.87 18.77 17.12
CA LYS A 107 9.64 18.75 17.92
C LYS A 107 8.86 17.48 17.65
N SER A 108 8.32 16.88 18.70
CA SER A 108 7.36 15.79 18.57
C SER A 108 5.98 16.35 18.18
N MET A 109 5.33 15.70 17.23
CA MET A 109 3.99 16.04 16.74
C MET A 109 3.18 14.77 16.58
N SER A 110 1.84 14.85 16.73
CA SER A 110 0.96 13.77 16.29
C SER A 110 0.93 13.70 14.74
N TYR A 111 0.45 12.58 14.19
CA TYR A 111 0.26 12.45 12.75
C TYR A 111 -0.66 13.53 12.19
N LEU A 112 -1.74 13.85 12.92
CA LEU A 112 -2.66 14.91 12.53
C LEU A 112 -2.00 16.30 12.56
N GLU A 113 -1.22 16.59 13.60
CA GLU A 113 -0.47 17.85 13.69
C GLU A 113 0.53 17.99 12.53
N HIS A 114 1.22 16.89 12.15
CA HIS A 114 2.12 16.91 11.01
C HIS A 114 1.37 17.14 9.69
N CYS A 115 0.22 16.50 9.49
CA CYS A 115 -0.62 16.75 8.31
C CYS A 115 -1.01 18.23 8.20
N ARG A 116 -1.44 18.84 9.31
CA ARG A 116 -1.78 20.26 9.38
C ARG A 116 -0.56 21.15 9.17
N TYR A 117 0.57 20.81 9.78
CA TYR A 117 1.82 21.57 9.62
C TYR A 117 2.30 21.62 8.16
N ARG A 118 2.20 20.49 7.45
CA ARG A 118 2.52 20.39 6.02
C ARG A 118 1.37 20.81 5.11
N ASN A 119 0.19 21.03 5.69
CA ASN A 119 -1.03 21.37 4.97
C ASN A 119 -1.28 20.38 3.82
N VAL A 120 -1.18 19.06 4.10
CA VAL A 120 -1.47 18.05 3.08
C VAL A 120 -2.95 18.05 2.74
N ASP A 121 -3.29 17.82 1.48
CA ASP A 121 -4.68 17.83 1.00
C ASP A 121 -5.45 16.56 1.37
N GLY A 122 -4.72 15.45 1.61
CA GLY A 122 -5.27 14.17 2.06
C GLY A 122 -4.15 13.18 2.40
N VAL A 123 -4.47 12.05 3.00
CA VAL A 123 -3.49 11.06 3.48
C VAL A 123 -3.88 9.64 3.09
N VAL A 124 -2.92 8.87 2.56
CA VAL A 124 -3.02 7.41 2.49
C VAL A 124 -2.34 6.80 3.71
N ILE A 125 -2.99 5.81 4.31
CA ILE A 125 -2.47 5.09 5.50
C ILE A 125 -2.28 3.62 5.14
N ALA A 126 -1.06 3.11 5.29
CA ALA A 126 -0.69 1.73 5.01
C ALA A 126 0.32 1.21 6.03
N CYS A 127 0.27 -0.08 6.34
CA CYS A 127 1.27 -0.76 7.18
C CYS A 127 1.49 -0.06 8.54
N VAL A 128 0.40 0.22 9.24
CA VAL A 128 0.45 0.82 10.59
C VAL A 128 -0.33 -0.05 11.56
N ASN A 129 -0.11 0.16 12.85
CA ASN A 129 -1.07 -0.29 13.86
C ASN A 129 -2.32 0.60 13.80
N PHE A 130 -3.36 0.13 13.13
CA PHE A 130 -4.60 0.88 12.93
C PHE A 130 -5.38 1.16 14.23
N TYR A 131 -5.00 0.54 15.35
CA TYR A 131 -5.56 0.77 16.67
C TYR A 131 -4.77 1.80 17.49
N GLU A 132 -3.64 2.28 16.97
CA GLU A 132 -2.86 3.32 17.61
C GLU A 132 -3.71 4.61 17.77
N PRO A 133 -3.76 5.22 18.96
CA PRO A 133 -4.62 6.40 19.19
C PRO A 133 -4.39 7.55 18.21
N GLN A 134 -3.15 7.78 17.78
CA GLN A 134 -2.83 8.86 16.83
C GLN A 134 -3.26 8.55 15.40
N VAL A 135 -3.28 7.27 14.99
CA VAL A 135 -3.87 6.84 13.72
C VAL A 135 -5.38 7.03 13.76
N VAL A 136 -6.02 6.62 14.85
CA VAL A 136 -7.47 6.82 15.05
C VAL A 136 -7.84 8.31 15.09
N GLU A 137 -7.01 9.16 15.73
CA GLU A 137 -7.18 10.62 15.73
C GLU A 137 -7.18 11.17 14.29
N LEU A 138 -6.17 10.79 13.48
CA LEU A 138 -6.05 11.23 12.10
C LEU A 138 -7.24 10.76 11.25
N VAL A 139 -7.62 9.49 11.39
CA VAL A 139 -8.77 8.93 10.64
C VAL A 139 -10.07 9.63 10.98
N ASN A 140 -10.28 10.03 12.24
CA ASN A 140 -11.49 10.73 12.69
C ASN A 140 -11.49 12.24 12.44
N SER A 141 -10.39 12.77 11.92
CA SER A 141 -10.26 14.20 11.62
C SER A 141 -10.99 14.61 10.34
N GLU A 142 -10.89 15.90 10.01
CA GLU A 142 -11.38 16.50 8.77
C GLU A 142 -10.50 16.19 7.54
N VAL A 143 -9.30 15.67 7.74
CA VAL A 143 -8.37 15.34 6.64
C VAL A 143 -8.94 14.16 5.83
N PRO A 144 -9.03 14.26 4.50
CA PRO A 144 -9.38 13.13 3.66
C PRO A 144 -8.40 11.97 3.85
N VAL A 145 -8.91 10.77 4.15
CA VAL A 145 -8.09 9.59 4.44
C VAL A 145 -8.56 8.41 3.60
N VAL A 146 -7.58 7.72 2.98
CA VAL A 146 -7.75 6.39 2.38
C VAL A 146 -6.87 5.41 3.15
N THR A 147 -7.43 4.27 3.55
CA THR A 147 -6.68 3.19 4.19
C THR A 147 -6.42 2.05 3.21
N ILE A 148 -5.28 1.37 3.35
CA ILE A 148 -4.97 0.14 2.61
C ILE A 148 -5.04 -1.03 3.58
N ASP A 149 -5.80 -2.06 3.19
CA ASP A 149 -6.00 -3.31 3.92
C ASP A 149 -6.60 -3.17 5.34
N HIS A 150 -7.25 -2.03 5.61
CA HIS A 150 -8.00 -1.84 6.86
C HIS A 150 -9.27 -1.01 6.63
N VAL A 151 -10.34 -1.33 7.36
CA VAL A 151 -11.66 -0.68 7.25
C VAL A 151 -11.97 0.12 8.50
N PHE A 152 -12.25 1.41 8.33
CA PHE A 152 -12.93 2.23 9.33
C PHE A 152 -14.33 2.58 8.85
N ASN A 153 -15.26 2.74 9.79
CA ASN A 153 -16.62 3.15 9.46
C ASN A 153 -16.64 4.51 8.77
N ASN A 154 -17.36 4.61 7.66
CA ASN A 154 -17.50 5.83 6.85
C ASN A 154 -16.16 6.40 6.34
N ARG A 155 -15.17 5.54 6.10
CA ARG A 155 -13.89 5.92 5.48
C ARG A 155 -13.64 5.09 4.23
N MET A 156 -12.92 5.68 3.29
CA MET A 156 -12.50 5.01 2.06
C MET A 156 -11.44 3.95 2.40
N ALA A 157 -11.63 2.72 1.91
CA ALA A 157 -10.67 1.64 2.10
C ALA A 157 -10.41 0.91 0.78
N ILE A 158 -9.14 0.67 0.48
CA ILE A 158 -8.71 -0.16 -0.65
C ILE A 158 -8.15 -1.46 -0.06
N LEU A 159 -8.72 -2.58 -0.45
CA LEU A 159 -8.49 -3.86 0.20
C LEU A 159 -8.02 -4.90 -0.81
N SER A 160 -7.04 -5.69 -0.44
CA SER A 160 -6.75 -6.95 -1.15
C SER A 160 -7.85 -7.97 -0.89
N ASP A 161 -8.22 -8.75 -1.91
CA ASP A 161 -9.16 -9.87 -1.75
C ASP A 161 -8.47 -11.06 -1.10
N ASN A 162 -8.24 -10.92 0.21
CA ASN A 162 -7.54 -11.92 1.02
C ASN A 162 -8.30 -13.25 1.13
N VAL A 163 -9.64 -13.21 1.12
CA VAL A 163 -10.47 -14.42 1.12
C VAL A 163 -10.27 -15.19 -0.18
N PHE A 164 -10.38 -14.51 -1.31
CA PHE A 164 -10.18 -15.14 -2.62
C PHE A 164 -8.75 -15.68 -2.78
N GLY A 165 -7.74 -14.93 -2.33
CA GLY A 165 -6.33 -15.30 -2.45
C GLY A 165 -6.03 -16.63 -1.74
N LEU A 166 -6.47 -16.77 -0.48
CA LEU A 166 -6.28 -18.03 0.26
C LEU A 166 -7.11 -19.16 -0.34
N LYS A 167 -8.32 -18.88 -0.81
CA LYS A 167 -9.11 -19.91 -1.51
C LYS A 167 -8.40 -20.39 -2.79
N ALA A 168 -7.76 -19.49 -3.52
CA ALA A 168 -7.00 -19.86 -4.72
C ALA A 168 -5.81 -20.77 -4.38
N LEU A 169 -5.03 -20.47 -3.33
CA LEU A 169 -3.91 -21.29 -2.89
C LEU A 169 -4.36 -22.68 -2.41
N VAL A 170 -5.41 -22.77 -1.58
CA VAL A 170 -5.95 -24.05 -1.12
C VAL A 170 -6.45 -24.89 -2.30
N ARG A 171 -7.16 -24.30 -3.26
CA ARG A 171 -7.63 -24.99 -4.47
C ARG A 171 -6.47 -25.47 -5.32
N GLN A 172 -5.40 -24.68 -5.44
CA GLN A 172 -4.19 -25.09 -6.15
C GLN A 172 -3.52 -26.26 -5.45
N ALA A 173 -3.33 -26.22 -4.14
CA ALA A 173 -2.79 -27.32 -3.37
C ALA A 173 -3.63 -28.61 -3.54
N TRP A 174 -4.96 -28.48 -3.49
CA TRP A 174 -5.88 -29.59 -3.73
C TRP A 174 -5.76 -30.16 -5.15
N ALA A 175 -5.65 -29.29 -6.17
CA ALA A 175 -5.48 -29.69 -7.58
C ALA A 175 -4.15 -30.43 -7.81
N CYS A 176 -3.09 -30.08 -7.06
CA CYS A 176 -1.82 -30.82 -7.03
C CYS A 176 -1.88 -32.14 -6.26
N GLY A 177 -3.04 -32.52 -5.73
CA GLY A 177 -3.24 -33.80 -5.03
C GLY A 177 -3.09 -33.75 -3.51
N HIS A 178 -2.74 -32.60 -2.93
CA HIS A 178 -2.62 -32.45 -1.48
C HIS A 178 -3.97 -32.57 -0.78
N ARG A 179 -3.97 -33.25 0.37
CA ARG A 179 -5.14 -33.42 1.24
C ARG A 179 -4.82 -33.05 2.68
N ARG A 180 -3.53 -33.02 3.03
CA ARG A 180 -2.99 -32.55 4.31
C ARG A 180 -2.31 -31.21 4.07
N ILE A 181 -3.11 -30.14 4.13
CA ILE A 181 -2.69 -28.78 3.85
C ILE A 181 -2.66 -28.00 5.17
N ALA A 182 -1.51 -27.47 5.55
CA ALA A 182 -1.36 -26.59 6.70
C ALA A 182 -1.31 -25.13 6.28
N PHE A 183 -1.67 -24.24 7.20
CA PHE A 183 -1.56 -22.80 7.03
C PHE A 183 -0.88 -22.18 8.25
N ILE A 184 0.28 -21.56 8.03
CA ILE A 184 0.92 -20.67 8.98
C ILE A 184 0.44 -19.26 8.62
N HIS A 185 -0.33 -18.61 9.51
CA HIS A 185 -0.84 -17.27 9.30
C HIS A 185 -0.01 -16.24 10.07
N GLY A 186 -0.15 -14.95 9.74
CA GLY A 186 0.49 -13.85 10.48
C GLY A 186 -0.21 -13.51 11.78
N GLU A 187 0.22 -12.40 12.42
CA GLU A 187 -0.37 -11.85 13.64
C GLU A 187 -1.85 -11.50 13.43
N LYS A 188 -2.59 -11.39 14.52
CA LYS A 188 -4.03 -11.11 14.49
C LYS A 188 -4.33 -9.71 13.93
N THR A 189 -4.74 -9.67 12.67
CA THR A 189 -5.16 -8.46 11.94
C THR A 189 -6.41 -8.78 11.11
N ALA A 190 -7.10 -7.77 10.58
CA ALA A 190 -8.21 -7.98 9.66
C ALA A 190 -7.79 -8.75 8.39
N VAL A 191 -6.56 -8.53 7.90
CA VAL A 191 -5.97 -9.29 6.79
C VAL A 191 -5.87 -10.76 7.14
N THR A 192 -5.30 -11.08 8.30
CA THR A 192 -5.16 -12.46 8.80
C THR A 192 -6.51 -13.14 8.98
N GLU A 193 -7.48 -12.46 9.59
CA GLU A 193 -8.83 -13.01 9.79
C GLU A 193 -9.49 -13.37 8.46
N ASN A 194 -9.38 -12.51 7.45
CA ASN A 194 -9.89 -12.78 6.10
C ASN A 194 -9.14 -13.94 5.41
N ARG A 195 -7.82 -14.04 5.57
CA ARG A 195 -7.03 -15.16 5.04
C ARG A 195 -7.42 -16.47 5.71
N VAL A 196 -7.53 -16.51 7.04
CA VAL A 196 -7.98 -17.68 7.80
C VAL A 196 -9.39 -18.10 7.39
N ALA A 197 -10.31 -17.13 7.25
CA ALA A 197 -11.66 -17.42 6.76
C ALA A 197 -11.64 -18.02 5.35
N GLY A 198 -10.84 -17.46 4.43
CA GLY A 198 -10.67 -17.98 3.08
C GLY A 198 -10.11 -19.40 3.05
N PHE A 199 -9.13 -19.69 3.92
CA PHE A 199 -8.56 -21.03 4.09
C PHE A 199 -9.64 -22.06 4.49
N TYR A 200 -10.37 -21.79 5.56
CA TYR A 200 -11.40 -22.71 6.04
C TYR A 200 -12.57 -22.86 5.06
N GLN A 201 -13.02 -21.78 4.43
CA GLN A 201 -14.07 -21.86 3.41
C GLN A 201 -13.66 -22.75 2.23
N ALA A 202 -12.42 -22.61 1.73
CA ALA A 202 -11.95 -23.48 0.65
C ALA A 202 -11.84 -24.95 1.10
N CYS A 203 -11.36 -25.20 2.31
CA CYS A 203 -11.28 -26.55 2.87
C CYS A 203 -12.66 -27.18 2.99
N GLU A 204 -13.66 -26.43 3.46
CA GLU A 204 -15.05 -26.91 3.54
C GLU A 204 -15.64 -27.20 2.15
N GLU A 205 -15.48 -26.30 1.19
CA GLU A 205 -15.95 -26.47 -0.20
C GLU A 205 -15.35 -27.73 -0.87
N LEU A 206 -14.11 -28.08 -0.51
CA LEU A 206 -13.37 -29.24 -1.07
C LEU A 206 -13.51 -30.51 -0.23
N GLY A 207 -14.27 -30.47 0.87
CA GLY A 207 -14.45 -31.61 1.78
C GLY A 207 -13.18 -32.01 2.53
N LEU A 208 -12.23 -31.08 2.70
CA LEU A 208 -11.00 -31.31 3.45
C LEU A 208 -11.24 -31.16 4.95
N LYS A 209 -10.83 -32.19 5.71
CA LYS A 209 -10.83 -32.14 7.17
C LYS A 209 -9.46 -31.71 7.67
N ILE A 210 -9.36 -30.48 8.14
CA ILE A 210 -8.11 -29.90 8.61
C ILE A 210 -8.03 -30.03 10.13
N PRO A 211 -7.01 -30.74 10.67
CA PRO A 211 -6.74 -30.75 12.10
C PRO A 211 -6.42 -29.35 12.61
N GLU A 212 -6.86 -29.01 13.82
CA GLU A 212 -6.55 -27.71 14.44
C GLU A 212 -5.03 -27.44 14.49
N ALA A 213 -4.24 -28.49 14.72
CA ALA A 213 -2.77 -28.40 14.75
C ALA A 213 -2.12 -27.96 13.41
N TYR A 214 -2.88 -27.97 12.30
CA TYR A 214 -2.37 -27.53 10.99
C TYR A 214 -2.51 -26.04 10.76
N VAL A 215 -3.26 -25.33 11.58
CA VAL A 215 -3.38 -23.86 11.50
C VAL A 215 -2.57 -23.28 12.65
N ARG A 216 -1.49 -22.58 12.30
CA ARG A 216 -0.46 -22.10 13.24
C ARG A 216 -0.28 -20.61 13.14
N GLU A 217 0.00 -19.97 14.26
CA GLU A 217 0.31 -18.55 14.30
C GLU A 217 1.82 -18.33 14.11
N GLY A 218 2.18 -17.81 12.95
CA GLY A 218 3.49 -17.26 12.65
C GLY A 218 3.50 -15.74 12.82
N ILE A 219 4.39 -15.09 12.08
CA ILE A 219 4.54 -13.64 12.08
C ILE A 219 4.81 -13.21 10.63
N TYR A 220 4.18 -12.13 10.17
CA TYR A 220 4.49 -11.57 8.86
C TYR A 220 5.94 -11.12 8.78
N HIS A 221 6.56 -11.37 7.65
CA HIS A 221 7.94 -10.97 7.34
C HIS A 221 8.99 -11.47 8.36
N ASP A 222 8.74 -12.65 8.96
CA ASP A 222 9.59 -13.29 9.96
C ASP A 222 9.84 -14.77 9.60
N ALA A 223 10.98 -15.01 8.92
CA ALA A 223 11.36 -16.34 8.47
C ALA A 223 11.70 -17.28 9.66
N ASP A 224 12.31 -16.76 10.72
CA ASP A 224 12.74 -17.58 11.86
C ASP A 224 11.54 -18.11 12.64
N ARG A 225 10.54 -17.25 12.89
CA ARG A 225 9.30 -17.66 13.53
C ARG A 225 8.56 -18.71 12.69
N CYS A 226 8.45 -18.50 11.39
CA CYS A 226 7.80 -19.45 10.48
C CYS A 226 8.60 -20.77 10.33
N ALA A 227 9.93 -20.75 10.44
CA ALA A 227 10.74 -21.97 10.51
C ALA A 227 10.41 -22.81 11.74
N ALA A 228 10.26 -22.16 12.91
CA ALA A 228 9.89 -22.86 14.15
C ALA A 228 8.51 -23.53 14.03
N GLU A 229 7.51 -22.85 13.48
CA GLU A 229 6.18 -23.43 13.26
C GLU A 229 6.20 -24.55 12.21
N THR A 230 7.05 -24.42 11.18
CA THR A 230 7.25 -25.48 10.18
C THR A 230 7.81 -26.74 10.83
N LYS A 231 8.86 -26.63 11.66
CA LYS A 231 9.43 -27.78 12.40
C LYS A 231 8.35 -28.48 13.24
N ALA A 232 7.55 -27.71 13.98
CA ALA A 232 6.46 -28.26 14.78
C ALA A 232 5.38 -28.98 13.93
N LEU A 233 5.10 -28.51 12.71
CA LEU A 233 4.20 -29.19 11.78
C LEU A 233 4.79 -30.49 11.24
N LEU A 234 6.09 -30.52 10.96
CA LEU A 234 6.79 -31.72 10.46
C LEU A 234 6.90 -32.82 11.52
N GLU A 235 6.90 -32.47 12.82
CA GLU A 235 6.95 -33.43 13.95
C GLU A 235 5.59 -34.06 14.29
N LEU A 236 4.50 -33.63 13.65
CA LEU A 236 3.19 -34.20 13.90
C LEU A 236 3.13 -35.67 13.46
N PRO A 237 2.33 -36.55 14.13
CA PRO A 237 2.16 -37.97 13.73
C PRO A 237 1.72 -38.13 12.26
N GLN A 238 1.01 -37.18 11.73
CA GLN A 238 0.64 -37.09 10.32
C GLN A 238 1.01 -35.69 9.84
N PRO A 239 2.25 -35.45 9.36
CA PRO A 239 2.67 -34.15 8.94
C PRO A 239 1.92 -33.69 7.67
N PRO A 240 1.75 -32.37 7.44
CA PRO A 240 1.18 -31.84 6.21
C PRO A 240 2.08 -32.16 5.01
N THR A 241 1.48 -32.27 3.83
CA THR A 241 2.21 -32.41 2.56
C THR A 241 2.29 -31.10 1.78
N CYS A 242 1.60 -30.08 2.26
CA CYS A 242 1.67 -28.73 1.73
C CYS A 242 1.50 -27.73 2.88
N ILE A 243 2.34 -26.70 2.91
CA ILE A 243 2.28 -25.61 3.90
C ILE A 243 2.14 -24.30 3.16
N ILE A 244 1.08 -23.56 3.49
CA ILE A 244 0.85 -22.19 3.00
C ILE A 244 1.40 -21.24 4.06
N PHE A 245 2.18 -20.24 3.63
CA PHE A 245 2.83 -19.25 4.51
C PHE A 245 2.12 -17.90 4.46
N PRO A 246 2.31 -17.02 5.48
CA PRO A 246 1.64 -15.73 5.54
C PRO A 246 2.09 -14.77 4.44
N ASP A 247 3.34 -14.88 4.01
CA ASP A 247 3.95 -14.12 2.93
C ASP A 247 5.16 -14.88 2.32
N ASP A 248 5.67 -14.40 1.19
CA ASP A 248 6.77 -15.04 0.47
C ASP A 248 8.10 -14.97 1.23
N PHE A 249 8.35 -13.91 2.00
CA PHE A 249 9.55 -13.79 2.80
C PHE A 249 9.56 -14.78 3.95
N SER A 250 8.44 -14.91 4.65
CA SER A 250 8.25 -15.88 5.73
C SER A 250 8.37 -17.33 5.25
N ALA A 251 7.99 -17.60 3.98
CA ALA A 251 8.14 -18.93 3.37
C ALA A 251 9.60 -19.41 3.31
N LEU A 252 10.60 -18.51 3.31
CA LEU A 252 12.02 -18.89 3.41
C LEU A 252 12.32 -19.68 4.67
N GLY A 253 11.65 -19.36 5.77
CA GLY A 253 11.73 -20.14 7.00
C GLY A 253 11.26 -21.58 6.79
N GLY A 254 10.21 -21.78 6.00
CA GLY A 254 9.73 -23.10 5.59
C GLY A 254 10.76 -23.85 4.77
N TYR A 255 11.35 -23.21 3.75
CA TYR A 255 12.42 -23.82 2.95
C TYR A 255 13.59 -24.30 3.83
N ASN A 256 14.04 -23.46 4.75
CA ASN A 256 15.13 -23.78 5.66
C ASN A 256 14.78 -24.97 6.57
N ALA A 257 13.62 -24.92 7.24
CA ALA A 257 13.19 -25.95 8.17
C ALA A 257 12.98 -27.32 7.49
N ILE A 258 12.41 -27.35 6.28
CA ILE A 258 12.21 -28.57 5.49
C ILE A 258 13.56 -29.15 5.07
N SER A 259 14.51 -28.32 4.59
CA SER A 259 15.86 -28.71 4.23
C SER A 259 16.65 -29.26 5.43
N GLU A 260 16.56 -28.60 6.59
CA GLU A 260 17.20 -29.06 7.84
C GLU A 260 16.65 -30.40 8.34
N ALA A 261 15.38 -30.71 8.05
CA ALA A 261 14.75 -32.00 8.32
C ALA A 261 15.16 -33.08 7.32
N GLY A 262 15.98 -32.77 6.31
CA GLY A 262 16.40 -33.68 5.26
C GLY A 262 15.30 -34.03 4.26
N LEU A 263 14.24 -33.19 4.18
CA LEU A 263 13.12 -33.35 3.26
C LEU A 263 13.30 -32.48 2.02
N SER A 264 12.68 -32.88 0.93
CA SER A 264 12.73 -32.23 -0.38
C SER A 264 11.46 -31.42 -0.66
N ILE A 265 11.64 -30.27 -1.32
CA ILE A 265 10.56 -29.43 -1.85
C ILE A 265 10.58 -29.57 -3.38
N PRO A 266 9.48 -29.90 -4.04
CA PRO A 266 8.13 -30.12 -3.49
C PRO A 266 7.81 -31.58 -3.16
N GLU A 267 8.75 -32.54 -3.34
CA GLU A 267 8.53 -33.99 -3.37
C GLU A 267 7.96 -34.52 -2.05
N ASP A 268 8.50 -34.07 -0.91
CA ASP A 268 8.02 -34.49 0.42
C ASP A 268 7.01 -33.49 0.97
N VAL A 269 7.31 -32.18 0.84
CA VAL A 269 6.45 -31.09 1.33
C VAL A 269 6.45 -29.94 0.32
N SER A 270 5.28 -29.59 -0.18
CA SER A 270 5.10 -28.37 -1.01
C SER A 270 5.00 -27.13 -0.14
N VAL A 271 5.57 -26.02 -0.62
CA VAL A 271 5.53 -24.72 0.03
C VAL A 271 4.79 -23.73 -0.88
N MET A 272 3.88 -22.94 -0.28
CA MET A 272 3.16 -21.89 -0.99
C MET A 272 3.23 -20.59 -0.19
N GLY A 273 3.43 -19.48 -0.89
CA GLY A 273 3.54 -18.13 -0.34
C GLY A 273 2.35 -17.24 -0.63
N TYR A 274 2.51 -15.98 -0.28
CA TYR A 274 1.56 -14.90 -0.55
C TYR A 274 2.34 -13.61 -0.82
N ASP A 275 1.80 -12.68 -1.59
CA ASP A 275 2.29 -11.39 -2.07
C ASP A 275 2.82 -11.41 -3.50
N GLY A 276 3.48 -12.46 -3.96
CA GLY A 276 4.05 -12.56 -5.32
C GLY A 276 5.24 -11.63 -5.52
N ILE A 277 6.06 -11.42 -4.48
CA ILE A 277 7.26 -10.59 -4.56
C ILE A 277 8.35 -11.23 -5.41
N TYR A 278 9.36 -10.46 -5.81
CA TYR A 278 10.43 -10.94 -6.69
C TYR A 278 11.14 -12.19 -6.16
N LEU A 279 11.27 -12.30 -4.84
CA LEU A 279 11.86 -13.43 -4.15
C LEU A 279 11.25 -14.77 -4.57
N SER A 280 9.92 -14.85 -4.77
CA SER A 280 9.22 -16.09 -5.15
C SER A 280 9.76 -16.72 -6.44
N ARG A 281 10.30 -15.91 -7.34
CA ARG A 281 10.88 -16.33 -8.62
C ARG A 281 12.36 -16.69 -8.54
N VAL A 282 13.05 -16.27 -7.48
CA VAL A 282 14.49 -16.45 -7.32
C VAL A 282 14.83 -17.71 -6.51
N VAL A 283 14.01 -18.05 -5.53
CA VAL A 283 14.22 -19.28 -4.72
C VAL A 283 14.09 -20.55 -5.58
N ARG A 284 14.74 -21.60 -5.15
CA ARG A 284 14.68 -22.91 -5.84
C ARG A 284 14.36 -24.01 -4.85
N PRO A 285 13.34 -24.85 -5.17
CA PRO A 285 12.40 -24.68 -6.30
C PRO A 285 11.64 -23.36 -6.24
N GLU A 286 11.07 -22.91 -7.38
CA GLU A 286 10.29 -21.68 -7.46
C GLU A 286 9.06 -21.75 -6.53
N LEU A 287 8.79 -20.67 -5.82
CA LEU A 287 7.71 -20.61 -4.85
C LEU A 287 6.37 -20.32 -5.55
N VAL A 288 5.43 -21.23 -5.45
CA VAL A 288 4.04 -20.97 -5.83
C VAL A 288 3.46 -19.94 -4.87
N THR A 289 2.92 -18.85 -5.38
CA THR A 289 2.44 -17.75 -4.55
C THR A 289 1.20 -17.10 -5.13
N TYR A 290 0.39 -16.46 -4.27
CA TYR A 290 -0.68 -15.59 -4.71
C TYR A 290 -0.16 -14.15 -4.79
N GLN A 291 -0.03 -13.66 -6.02
CA GLN A 291 0.43 -12.28 -6.28
C GLN A 291 -0.71 -11.29 -6.04
N GLN A 292 -0.53 -10.40 -5.09
CA GLN A 292 -1.40 -9.26 -4.88
C GLN A 292 -1.17 -8.22 -5.99
N ASP A 293 -2.24 -7.54 -6.45
CA ASP A 293 -2.12 -6.47 -7.45
C ASP A 293 -1.73 -5.14 -6.80
N THR A 294 -0.44 -5.02 -6.45
CA THR A 294 0.13 -3.81 -5.83
C THR A 294 -0.04 -2.57 -6.70
N THR A 295 -0.04 -2.75 -8.02
CA THR A 295 -0.24 -1.66 -8.98
C THR A 295 -1.66 -1.12 -8.90
N MET A 296 -2.66 -1.99 -8.89
CA MET A 296 -4.05 -1.57 -8.80
C MET A 296 -4.37 -1.01 -7.41
N LEU A 297 -3.81 -1.59 -6.34
CA LEU A 297 -3.98 -1.09 -4.96
C LEU A 297 -3.50 0.36 -4.82
N GLY A 298 -2.24 0.62 -5.17
CA GLY A 298 -1.65 1.96 -5.05
C GLY A 298 -2.32 2.99 -5.96
N ARG A 299 -2.56 2.63 -7.22
CA ARG A 299 -3.28 3.48 -8.17
C ARG A 299 -4.68 3.84 -7.68
N THR A 300 -5.46 2.84 -7.29
CA THR A 300 -6.84 3.07 -6.81
C THR A 300 -6.84 3.93 -5.55
N ALA A 301 -5.88 3.74 -4.64
CA ALA A 301 -5.76 4.56 -3.44
C ALA A 301 -5.48 6.03 -3.79
N ALA A 302 -4.59 6.31 -4.76
CA ALA A 302 -4.32 7.67 -5.22
C ALA A 302 -5.55 8.30 -5.89
N ASP A 303 -6.17 7.60 -6.85
CA ASP A 303 -7.36 8.07 -7.55
C ASP A 303 -8.50 8.42 -6.58
N LYS A 304 -8.79 7.53 -5.62
CA LYS A 304 -9.86 7.76 -4.65
C LYS A 304 -9.55 8.89 -3.69
N LEU A 305 -8.30 9.00 -3.22
CA LEU A 305 -7.90 10.11 -2.36
C LEU A 305 -8.01 11.45 -3.09
N ILE A 306 -7.54 11.53 -4.34
CA ILE A 306 -7.65 12.73 -5.18
C ILE A 306 -9.13 13.07 -5.43
N GLN A 307 -9.99 12.11 -5.75
CA GLN A 307 -11.43 12.32 -5.88
C GLN A 307 -12.05 12.91 -4.61
N MET A 308 -11.68 12.40 -3.42
CA MET A 308 -12.15 12.95 -2.15
C MET A 308 -11.69 14.39 -1.93
N VAL A 309 -10.45 14.72 -2.30
CA VAL A 309 -9.89 16.08 -2.22
C VAL A 309 -10.55 17.01 -3.21
N GLU A 310 -10.72 16.59 -4.45
CA GLU A 310 -11.21 17.44 -5.53
C GLU A 310 -12.73 17.57 -5.58
N HIS A 311 -13.42 16.50 -5.19
CA HIS A 311 -14.87 16.37 -5.28
C HIS A 311 -15.52 15.91 -3.96
N PRO A 312 -15.26 16.58 -2.81
CA PRO A 312 -15.65 16.11 -1.48
C PRO A 312 -17.17 15.94 -1.29
N ARG A 313 -17.98 16.65 -2.10
CA ARG A 313 -19.44 16.61 -1.97
C ARG A 313 -20.11 15.44 -2.70
N ILE A 314 -19.40 14.78 -3.60
CA ILE A 314 -19.96 13.70 -4.44
C ILE A 314 -19.18 12.39 -4.29
N THR A 315 -18.04 12.40 -3.61
CA THR A 315 -17.25 11.19 -3.34
C THR A 315 -17.72 10.57 -2.03
N LEU A 316 -18.32 9.38 -2.13
CA LEU A 316 -18.76 8.63 -0.97
C LEU A 316 -17.64 7.71 -0.48
N ALA A 317 -17.63 7.44 0.82
CA ALA A 317 -16.78 6.41 1.40
C ALA A 317 -17.25 5.02 0.91
N GLU A 318 -16.32 4.23 0.41
CA GLU A 318 -16.58 2.87 -0.08
C GLU A 318 -15.40 1.94 0.26
N GLN A 319 -15.64 0.66 0.16
CA GLN A 319 -14.59 -0.37 0.22
C GLN A 319 -14.38 -0.89 -1.20
N VAL A 320 -13.16 -0.70 -1.72
CA VAL A 320 -12.79 -1.20 -3.04
C VAL A 320 -11.93 -2.44 -2.88
N LEU A 321 -12.42 -3.55 -3.40
CA LEU A 321 -11.72 -4.83 -3.35
C LEU A 321 -10.87 -5.04 -4.60
N VAL A 322 -9.59 -5.34 -4.42
CA VAL A 322 -8.64 -5.60 -5.50
C VAL A 322 -8.23 -7.07 -5.47
N THR A 323 -8.50 -7.77 -6.57
CA THR A 323 -8.19 -9.19 -6.70
C THR A 323 -6.85 -9.38 -7.38
N GLY A 324 -5.99 -10.20 -6.81
CA GLY A 324 -4.73 -10.63 -7.37
C GLY A 324 -4.85 -11.89 -8.23
N LYS A 325 -3.74 -12.60 -8.42
CA LYS A 325 -3.69 -13.85 -9.20
C LYS A 325 -2.70 -14.85 -8.61
N LEU A 326 -2.91 -16.11 -8.90
CA LEU A 326 -1.94 -17.17 -8.60
C LEU A 326 -0.79 -17.11 -9.62
N LEU A 327 0.45 -17.29 -9.14
CA LEU A 327 1.67 -17.43 -9.95
C LEU A 327 2.20 -18.85 -9.84
#